data_928106e8f963a2093e7e4c8625e500db
#
_entry.id   928106e8f963a2093e7e4c8625e500db
#
_cell.length_a   1.000
_cell.length_b   1.000
_cell.length_c   1.000
_cell.angle_alpha   90.00
_cell.angle_beta   90.00
_cell.angle_gamma   90.00
#
_symmetry.space_group_name_H-M   'P 1'
#
loop_
_entity.id
_entity.type
_entity.pdbx_description
1 polymer ?
#
loop_
_entity_poly.entity_id
_entity_poly.type
_entity_poly.pdbx_seq_one_letter_code
_entity_poly.pdbx_strand_id
1 'polypeptide(L)'
;MTTITPPDAAGGVLARHQAALKQGRFLIQRCGGCSQHVYYPRELCPHCGSGALELVAPAGTGTVYSVTTVRRKPEAGGDLNVSLVDLDEGVRLMSRVEGLPASDVRIGQRVKARVLQREGADALVVFDAVQG
;
A
#
# COMPACT_ATOMS: atom_id res chain seq x y z
N MET A 1 28.46 8.53 -12.00
CA MET A 1 28.22 7.46 -12.97
C MET A 1 26.75 7.06 -12.95
N THR A 2 26.19 7.00 -14.10
CA THR A 2 24.80 6.57 -14.18
C THR A 2 24.77 5.18 -14.76
N THR A 3 24.23 4.28 -14.00
CA THR A 3 23.99 2.94 -14.50
C THR A 3 22.62 2.92 -15.12
N ILE A 4 22.57 2.59 -16.39
CA ILE A 4 21.30 2.39 -17.04
C ILE A 4 20.82 1.01 -16.68
N THR A 5 19.77 0.95 -15.91
CA THR A 5 19.21 -0.31 -15.48
C THR A 5 17.78 -0.41 -15.99
N PRO A 6 17.32 -1.60 -16.37
CA PRO A 6 15.92 -1.74 -16.70
C PRO A 6 15.07 -1.34 -15.50
N PRO A 7 13.98 -0.59 -15.72
CA PRO A 7 13.17 -0.13 -14.60
C PRO A 7 12.65 -1.23 -13.70
N ASP A 8 12.44 -2.42 -14.27
CA ASP A 8 11.90 -3.55 -13.53
C ASP A 8 12.98 -4.37 -12.84
N ALA A 9 14.26 -4.17 -13.19
CA ALA A 9 15.33 -5.03 -12.70
C ALA A 9 16.18 -4.34 -11.65
N ALA A 10 16.47 -3.06 -11.84
CA ALA A 10 17.43 -2.41 -10.98
C ALA A 10 17.20 -0.91 -10.89
N GLY A 11 16.00 -0.47 -11.13
CA GLY A 11 15.62 0.87 -10.80
C GLY A 11 15.70 1.05 -9.29
N GLY A 12 15.45 2.24 -8.82
CA GLY A 12 15.36 2.49 -7.40
C GLY A 12 14.31 1.60 -6.75
N VAL A 13 14.26 1.62 -5.44
CA VAL A 13 13.34 0.77 -4.68
C VAL A 13 11.88 1.03 -5.08
N LEU A 14 11.55 2.27 -5.43
CA LEU A 14 10.18 2.58 -5.87
C LEU A 14 9.84 1.85 -7.16
N ALA A 15 10.79 1.80 -8.11
CA ALA A 15 10.56 1.09 -9.37
C ALA A 15 10.33 -0.40 -9.14
N ARG A 16 11.08 -0.99 -8.22
CA ARG A 16 10.89 -2.42 -7.89
C ARG A 16 9.56 -2.66 -7.20
N HIS A 17 9.15 -1.74 -6.35
CA HIS A 17 7.86 -1.82 -5.69
C HIS A 17 6.72 -1.78 -6.72
N GLN A 18 6.80 -0.85 -7.68
CA GLN A 18 5.80 -0.72 -8.73
C GLN A 18 5.79 -1.95 -9.64
N ALA A 19 6.97 -2.50 -9.96
CA ALA A 19 7.05 -3.71 -10.78
C ALA A 19 6.36 -4.89 -10.09
N ALA A 20 6.52 -5.01 -8.78
CA ALA A 20 5.85 -6.07 -8.02
C ALA A 20 4.33 -5.89 -8.07
N LEU A 21 3.85 -4.66 -7.95
CA LEU A 21 2.41 -4.40 -8.02
C LEU A 21 1.84 -4.79 -9.39
N LYS A 22 2.58 -4.54 -10.45
CA LYS A 22 2.14 -4.94 -11.79
C LYS A 22 2.01 -6.45 -11.92
N GLN A 23 2.74 -7.20 -11.11
CA GLN A 23 2.66 -8.65 -11.05
C GLN A 23 1.64 -9.14 -10.04
N GLY A 24 0.88 -8.25 -9.43
CA GLY A 24 -0.10 -8.60 -8.43
C GLY A 24 0.46 -8.83 -7.04
N ARG A 25 1.67 -8.35 -6.79
CA ARG A 25 2.35 -8.58 -5.51
C ARG A 25 2.45 -7.28 -4.73
N PHE A 26 1.91 -7.28 -3.52
CA PHE A 26 2.04 -6.16 -2.60
C PHE A 26 3.20 -6.45 -1.66
N LEU A 27 4.23 -5.61 -1.74
CA LEU A 27 5.43 -5.75 -0.91
C LEU A 27 5.65 -4.48 -0.10
N ILE A 28 6.14 -4.65 1.11
CA ILE A 28 6.60 -3.56 1.95
C ILE A 28 8.07 -3.82 2.26
N GLN A 29 8.72 -2.87 2.93
CA GLN A 29 10.11 -3.04 3.29
C GLN A 29 10.25 -3.45 4.74
N ARG A 30 11.27 -4.25 5.04
CA ARG A 30 11.67 -4.59 6.39
C ARG A 30 13.14 -4.23 6.55
N CYS A 31 13.47 -3.52 7.60
CA CYS A 31 14.85 -3.13 7.86
C CYS A 31 15.59 -4.25 8.57
N GLY A 32 16.70 -4.70 8.00
CA GLY A 32 17.54 -5.71 8.63
C GLY A 32 18.30 -5.17 9.84
N GLY A 33 18.43 -3.84 9.96
CA GLY A 33 19.13 -3.23 11.08
C GLY A 33 18.28 -3.09 12.33
N CYS A 34 17.04 -2.65 12.21
CA CYS A 34 16.20 -2.40 13.38
C CYS A 34 14.92 -3.23 13.41
N SER A 35 14.70 -4.06 12.40
CA SER A 35 13.54 -4.96 12.27
C SER A 35 12.20 -4.23 12.11
N GLN A 36 12.21 -2.93 11.89
CA GLN A 36 11.00 -2.18 11.66
C GLN A 36 10.56 -2.32 10.21
N HIS A 37 9.26 -2.24 9.97
CA HIS A 37 8.72 -2.25 8.62
C HIS A 37 8.53 -0.83 8.12
N VAL A 38 8.68 -0.65 6.81
CA VAL A 38 8.53 0.63 6.13
C VAL A 38 7.63 0.40 4.92
N TYR A 39 6.56 1.16 4.81
CA TYR A 39 5.66 0.96 3.67
C TYR A 39 6.13 1.72 2.45
N TYR A 40 6.25 3.05 2.57
CA TYR A 40 6.61 3.83 1.39
C TYR A 40 8.07 3.55 1.07
N PRO A 41 8.36 3.04 -0.15
CA PRO A 41 9.72 2.57 -0.43
C PRO A 41 10.77 3.64 -0.22
N ARG A 42 11.83 3.29 0.49
CA ARG A 42 12.93 4.19 0.80
C ARG A 42 14.24 3.48 0.60
N GLU A 43 15.29 4.27 0.33
CA GLU A 43 16.63 3.73 0.21
C GLU A 43 17.29 3.55 1.57
N LEU A 44 16.90 4.37 2.54
CA LEU A 44 17.42 4.30 3.90
C LEU A 44 16.24 4.21 4.86
N CYS A 45 16.44 3.44 5.93
CA CYS A 45 15.41 3.27 6.94
C CYS A 45 15.18 4.59 7.69
N PRO A 46 13.92 5.06 7.75
CA PRO A 46 13.63 6.31 8.48
C PRO A 46 13.74 6.15 9.98
N HIS A 47 13.81 4.92 10.48
CA HIS A 47 13.88 4.67 11.93
C HIS A 47 15.31 4.61 12.43
N CYS A 48 16.24 4.02 11.67
CA CYS A 48 17.61 3.84 12.14
C CYS A 48 18.68 4.25 11.13
N GLY A 49 18.30 4.65 9.91
CA GLY A 49 19.24 5.11 8.90
C GLY A 49 19.96 4.01 8.13
N SER A 50 19.67 2.76 8.41
CA SER A 50 20.33 1.65 7.72
C SER A 50 19.90 1.56 6.26
N GLY A 51 20.80 1.11 5.39
CA GLY A 51 20.46 0.78 4.00
C GLY A 51 20.03 -0.68 3.83
N ALA A 52 19.93 -1.45 4.90
CA ALA A 52 19.61 -2.87 4.82
C ALA A 52 18.11 -3.11 4.74
N LEU A 53 17.44 -2.46 3.81
CA LEU A 53 16.01 -2.61 3.58
C LEU A 53 15.76 -3.66 2.50
N GLU A 54 14.85 -4.57 2.78
CA GLU A 54 14.46 -5.59 1.81
C GLU A 54 12.96 -5.58 1.61
N LEU A 55 12.50 -5.99 0.44
CA LEU A 55 11.09 -6.09 0.14
C LEU A 55 10.56 -7.42 0.64
N VAL A 56 9.49 -7.36 1.39
CA VAL A 56 8.86 -8.55 1.98
C VAL A 56 7.36 -8.49 1.76
N ALA A 57 6.71 -9.63 1.70
CA ALA A 57 5.26 -9.69 1.56
C ALA A 57 4.62 -9.63 2.95
N PRO A 58 3.80 -8.61 3.22
CA PRO A 58 3.09 -8.56 4.49
C PRO A 58 1.94 -9.56 4.50
N ALA A 59 1.41 -9.82 5.70
CA ALA A 59 0.20 -10.63 5.82
C ALA A 59 -0.97 -9.95 5.11
N GLY A 60 -0.95 -8.63 5.01
CA GLY A 60 -1.94 -7.87 4.27
C GLY A 60 -3.16 -7.47 5.08
N THR A 61 -3.26 -7.95 6.31
CA THR A 61 -4.37 -7.58 7.18
C THR A 61 -4.04 -6.32 7.96
N GLY A 62 -5.05 -5.53 8.23
CA GLY A 62 -4.88 -4.28 8.94
C GLY A 62 -6.18 -3.76 9.51
N THR A 63 -6.12 -2.57 10.06
CA THR A 63 -7.25 -1.92 10.71
C THR A 63 -7.36 -0.49 10.20
N VAL A 64 -8.58 -0.06 9.92
CA VAL A 64 -8.82 1.32 9.49
C VAL A 64 -8.53 2.25 10.66
N TYR A 65 -7.56 3.13 10.46
CA TYR A 65 -7.20 4.13 11.45
C TYR A 65 -8.05 5.39 11.32
N SER A 66 -8.28 5.83 10.09
CA SER A 66 -9.14 6.97 9.82
C SER A 66 -9.77 6.81 8.45
N VAL A 67 -10.88 7.49 8.22
CA VAL A 67 -11.58 7.41 6.95
C VAL A 67 -12.23 8.77 6.67
N THR A 68 -12.18 9.17 5.39
CA THR A 68 -12.86 10.37 4.90
C THR A 68 -13.68 9.96 3.68
N THR A 69 -14.93 10.38 3.63
CA THR A 69 -15.75 10.16 2.45
C THR A 69 -15.62 11.35 1.52
N VAL A 70 -15.20 11.07 0.29
CA VAL A 70 -15.11 12.09 -0.76
C VAL A 70 -16.34 11.96 -1.62
N ARG A 71 -17.14 13.01 -1.66
CA ARG A 71 -18.39 13.00 -2.43
C ARG A 71 -18.10 13.41 -3.85
N ARG A 72 -18.55 12.60 -4.79
CA ARG A 72 -18.39 12.85 -6.21
C ARG A 72 -19.72 12.58 -6.90
N LYS A 73 -19.89 13.21 -8.06
CA LYS A 73 -21.08 12.98 -8.88
C LYS A 73 -21.09 11.54 -9.41
N PRO A 74 -22.28 10.98 -9.67
CA PRO A 74 -22.36 9.63 -10.21
C PRO A 74 -21.57 9.43 -11.50
N GLU A 75 -21.53 10.40 -12.38
CA GLU A 75 -20.78 10.30 -13.63
C GLU A 75 -19.27 10.27 -13.40
N ALA A 76 -18.79 10.73 -12.25
CA ALA A 76 -17.38 10.67 -11.87
C ALA A 76 -17.05 9.41 -11.06
N GLY A 77 -18.01 8.50 -10.91
CA GLY A 77 -17.83 7.26 -10.18
C GLY A 77 -18.49 7.22 -8.81
N GLY A 78 -19.19 8.29 -8.42
CA GLY A 78 -19.85 8.35 -7.13
C GLY A 78 -18.90 8.61 -5.96
N ASP A 79 -19.42 8.46 -4.76
CA ASP A 79 -18.65 8.70 -3.54
C ASP A 79 -17.54 7.67 -3.40
N LEU A 80 -16.42 8.10 -2.85
CA LEU A 80 -15.35 7.17 -2.51
C LEU A 80 -14.81 7.51 -1.13
N ASN A 81 -14.18 6.53 -0.49
CA ASN A 81 -13.52 6.78 0.77
C ASN A 81 -12.01 6.88 0.56
N VAL A 82 -11.37 7.70 1.39
CA VAL A 82 -9.93 7.74 1.53
C VAL A 82 -9.65 7.32 2.96
N SER A 83 -8.92 6.23 3.11
CA SER A 83 -8.72 5.62 4.42
C SER A 83 -7.23 5.52 4.73
N LEU A 84 -6.89 5.77 5.99
CA LEU A 84 -5.57 5.41 6.50
C LEU A 84 -5.71 4.07 7.18
N VAL A 85 -4.89 3.12 6.75
CA VAL A 85 -4.94 1.75 7.25
C VAL A 85 -3.62 1.43 7.94
N ASP A 86 -3.72 0.91 9.16
CA ASP A 86 -2.56 0.40 9.89
C ASP A 86 -2.46 -1.09 9.64
N LEU A 87 -1.40 -1.50 8.93
CA LEU A 87 -1.12 -2.92 8.74
C LEU A 87 -0.65 -3.53 10.05
N ASP A 88 -0.88 -4.82 10.20
CA ASP A 88 -0.47 -5.54 11.41
C ASP A 88 1.05 -5.50 11.59
N GLU A 89 1.81 -5.28 10.53
CA GLU A 89 3.26 -5.12 10.60
C GLU A 89 3.69 -3.78 11.17
N GLY A 90 2.77 -2.86 11.40
CA GLY A 90 3.11 -1.59 12.03
C GLY A 90 3.29 -0.42 11.08
N VAL A 91 3.00 -0.59 9.81
CA VAL A 91 3.08 0.51 8.84
C VAL A 91 1.68 1.05 8.56
N ARG A 92 1.62 2.34 8.25
CA ARG A 92 0.38 3.02 7.92
C ARG A 92 0.43 3.48 6.47
N LEU A 93 -0.64 3.27 5.75
CA LEU A 93 -0.71 3.70 4.36
C LEU A 93 -2.08 4.29 4.04
N MET A 94 -2.10 5.16 3.04
CA MET A 94 -3.33 5.75 2.55
C MET A 94 -3.86 4.90 1.40
N SER A 95 -5.12 4.51 1.49
CA SER A 95 -5.74 3.69 0.47
C SER A 95 -7.25 3.91 0.53
N ARG A 96 -8.00 2.94 0.06
CA ARG A 96 -9.46 2.95 0.16
C ARG A 96 -9.94 1.55 0.46
N VAL A 97 -11.13 1.47 1.06
CA VAL A 97 -11.77 0.20 1.35
C VAL A 97 -12.84 -0.03 0.30
N GLU A 98 -12.78 -1.18 -0.35
CA GLU A 98 -13.70 -1.59 -1.39
C GLU A 98 -14.71 -2.58 -0.83
N GLY A 99 -15.75 -2.84 -1.59
CA GLY A 99 -16.72 -3.89 -1.24
C GLY A 99 -17.88 -3.42 -0.40
N LEU A 100 -17.92 -2.13 -0.04
CA LEU A 100 -19.05 -1.56 0.68
C LEU A 100 -19.16 -0.08 0.35
N PRO A 101 -20.33 0.55 0.60
CA PRO A 101 -20.46 1.99 0.33
C PRO A 101 -19.46 2.80 1.14
N ALA A 102 -19.00 3.90 0.55
CA ALA A 102 -17.97 4.74 1.18
C ALA A 102 -18.36 5.17 2.60
N SER A 103 -19.64 5.46 2.81
CA SER A 103 -20.11 5.90 4.12
C SER A 103 -20.20 4.79 5.16
N ASP A 104 -20.03 3.53 4.75
CA ASP A 104 -20.10 2.39 5.66
C ASP A 104 -18.73 1.96 6.17
N VAL A 105 -17.67 2.57 5.67
CA VAL A 105 -16.32 2.28 6.17
C VAL A 105 -16.15 2.91 7.54
N ARG A 106 -15.67 2.15 8.51
CA ARG A 106 -15.60 2.59 9.90
C ARG A 106 -14.18 2.50 10.44
N ILE A 107 -13.85 3.42 11.33
CA ILE A 107 -12.60 3.35 12.11
C ILE A 107 -12.64 2.08 12.95
N GLY A 108 -11.52 1.36 12.97
CA GLY A 108 -11.43 0.11 13.71
C GLY A 108 -11.83 -1.13 12.91
N GLN A 109 -12.32 -0.94 11.69
CA GLN A 109 -12.72 -2.06 10.86
C GLN A 109 -11.52 -2.84 10.38
N ARG A 110 -11.61 -4.17 10.42
CA ARG A 110 -10.55 -5.04 9.89
C ARG A 110 -10.68 -5.12 8.38
N VAL A 111 -9.54 -5.07 7.72
CA VAL A 111 -9.47 -5.06 6.26
C VAL A 111 -8.31 -5.91 5.79
N LYS A 112 -8.34 -6.30 4.53
CA LYS A 112 -7.29 -7.09 3.92
C LYS A 112 -6.89 -6.46 2.59
N ALA A 113 -5.59 -6.37 2.35
CA ALA A 113 -5.03 -5.77 1.15
C ALA A 113 -5.31 -6.63 -0.09
N ARG A 114 -5.53 -5.94 -1.20
CA ARG A 114 -5.67 -6.56 -2.51
C ARG A 114 -5.02 -5.63 -3.53
N VAL A 115 -4.32 -6.22 -4.49
CA VAL A 115 -3.75 -5.43 -5.57
C VAL A 115 -4.80 -5.29 -6.66
N LEU A 116 -5.15 -4.04 -6.97
CA LEU A 116 -6.08 -3.73 -8.05
C LEU A 116 -5.26 -3.40 -9.28
N GLN A 117 -5.29 -4.30 -10.25
CA GLN A 117 -4.61 -4.11 -11.52
C GLN A 117 -5.57 -3.43 -12.48
N ARG A 118 -5.10 -2.37 -13.11
CA ARG A 118 -5.92 -1.59 -14.01
C ARG A 118 -5.26 -1.53 -15.38
N GLU A 119 -6.08 -1.70 -16.41
CA GLU A 119 -5.62 -1.59 -17.77
C GLU A 119 -5.30 -0.13 -18.09
N GLY A 120 -4.11 0.11 -18.62
CA GLY A 120 -3.69 1.45 -18.99
C GLY A 120 -3.34 2.37 -17.84
N ALA A 121 -3.24 1.85 -16.62
CA ALA A 121 -2.89 2.63 -15.44
C ALA A 121 -2.06 1.79 -14.49
N ASP A 122 -1.38 2.45 -13.56
CA ASP A 122 -0.58 1.74 -12.57
C ASP A 122 -1.48 0.92 -11.64
N ALA A 123 -0.99 -0.25 -11.25
CA ALA A 123 -1.65 -1.06 -10.24
C ALA A 123 -1.56 -0.35 -8.89
N LEU A 124 -2.56 -0.56 -8.06
CA LEU A 124 -2.56 0.04 -6.73
C LEU A 124 -3.10 -0.94 -5.70
N VAL A 125 -2.79 -0.66 -4.45
CA VAL A 125 -3.25 -1.48 -3.33
C VAL A 125 -4.53 -0.88 -2.79
N VAL A 126 -5.56 -1.70 -2.70
CA VAL A 126 -6.81 -1.36 -2.05
C VAL A 126 -7.08 -2.38 -0.96
N PHE A 127 -8.09 -2.13 -0.14
CA PHE A 127 -8.44 -3.03 0.95
C PHE A 127 -9.88 -3.45 0.82
N ASP A 128 -10.14 -4.71 1.18
CA ASP A 128 -11.50 -5.23 1.27
C ASP A 128 -11.86 -5.40 2.73
N ALA A 129 -13.11 -5.12 3.08
CA ALA A 129 -13.60 -5.33 4.44
C ALA A 129 -13.57 -6.81 4.77
N VAL A 130 -13.09 -7.12 5.97
CA VAL A 130 -13.07 -8.50 6.47
C VAL A 130 -14.21 -8.64 7.44
N GLN A 131 -14.99 -9.69 7.25
CA GLN A 131 -16.07 -10.02 8.19
C GLN A 131 -15.44 -10.72 9.38
N GLY A 132 -15.49 -10.05 10.51
CA GLY A 132 -14.82 -10.56 11.69
C GLY A 132 -15.73 -11.20 12.68
#